data_ac0ec2a4255c09bf298a0ca02bda8a82
#
_entry.id   ac0ec2a4255c09bf298a0ca02bda8a82
#
_cell.length_a   1.000
_cell.length_b   1.000
_cell.length_c   1.000
_cell.angle_alpha   90.00
_cell.angle_beta   90.00
_cell.angle_gamma   90.00
#
_symmetry.space_group_name_H-M   'P 1'
#
loop_
_entity.id
_entity.type
_entity.pdbx_description
1 polymer ?
#
loop_
_entity_poly.entity_id
_entity_poly.type
_entity_poly.pdbx_seq_one_letter_code
_entity_poly.pdbx_strand_id
1 'polypeptide(L)'
;MELRKALTDTTRKQILVDTLIKDKETAITLSESILFKIYGKDNIINQRPYEIYNIDGYWFLSGTLPKGMLGGTFLIIINASTGQVIKMAHSK
;
A
#
# COMPACT_ATOMS: atom_id res chain seq x y z
N MET A 1 5.75 -26.71 2.84
CA MET A 1 4.36 -26.95 3.24
C MET A 1 3.46 -26.82 2.03
N GLU A 2 2.60 -27.78 1.83
CA GLU A 2 1.65 -27.70 0.75
C GLU A 2 0.55 -26.70 1.08
N LEU A 3 0.20 -25.85 0.12
CA LEU A 3 -0.87 -24.87 0.27
C LEU A 3 -2.21 -25.55 0.58
N ARG A 4 -2.50 -26.67 -0.10
CA ARG A 4 -3.73 -27.43 0.13
C ARG A 4 -3.85 -27.89 1.59
N LYS A 5 -2.76 -28.39 2.17
CA LYS A 5 -2.75 -28.85 3.56
C LYS A 5 -3.02 -27.69 4.51
N ALA A 6 -2.45 -26.52 4.24
CA ALA A 6 -2.70 -25.34 5.06
C ALA A 6 -4.17 -24.90 5.00
N LEU A 7 -4.80 -25.00 3.83
CA LEU A 7 -6.20 -24.61 3.67
C LEU A 7 -7.17 -25.56 4.32
N THR A 8 -6.80 -26.85 4.45
CA THR A 8 -7.69 -27.87 5.01
C THR A 8 -7.36 -28.24 6.45
N ASP A 9 -6.34 -27.65 7.04
CA ASP A 9 -5.92 -27.99 8.41
C ASP A 9 -6.90 -27.40 9.42
N THR A 10 -7.77 -28.25 9.97
CA THR A 10 -8.78 -27.84 10.93
C THR A 10 -8.22 -27.66 12.34
N THR A 11 -6.98 -28.07 12.60
CA THR A 11 -6.34 -27.89 13.90
C THR A 11 -5.80 -26.49 14.10
N ARG A 12 -5.62 -25.74 13.01
CA ARG A 12 -5.11 -24.37 13.07
C ARG A 12 -6.23 -23.41 13.45
N LYS A 13 -5.87 -22.47 14.33
CA LYS A 13 -6.75 -21.38 14.68
C LYS A 13 -6.91 -20.45 13.47
N GLN A 14 -8.13 -20.26 13.03
CA GLN A 14 -8.42 -19.34 11.93
C GLN A 14 -8.61 -17.93 12.48
N ILE A 15 -8.09 -16.96 11.73
CA ILE A 15 -8.32 -15.55 12.02
C ILE A 15 -9.15 -15.00 10.87
N LEU A 16 -10.36 -14.56 11.19
CA LEU A 16 -11.23 -13.92 10.22
C LEU A 16 -10.89 -12.43 10.18
N VAL A 17 -10.55 -11.95 9.00
CA VAL A 17 -10.15 -10.56 8.81
C VAL A 17 -11.16 -9.88 7.89
N ASP A 18 -11.96 -8.98 8.46
CA ASP A 18 -12.92 -8.19 7.68
C ASP A 18 -12.21 -7.09 6.88
N THR A 19 -11.20 -6.47 7.50
CA THR A 19 -10.41 -5.44 6.86
C THR A 19 -8.94 -5.75 7.10
N LEU A 20 -8.20 -5.95 6.03
CA LEU A 20 -6.79 -6.31 6.10
C LEU A 20 -5.92 -5.13 6.54
N ILE A 21 -6.19 -3.95 6.00
CA ILE A 21 -5.40 -2.75 6.26
C ILE A 21 -6.24 -1.77 7.07
N LYS A 22 -6.07 -1.78 8.40
CA LYS A 22 -6.90 -1.01 9.32
C LYS A 22 -6.32 0.34 9.68
N ASP A 23 -5.02 0.53 9.49
CA ASP A 23 -4.33 1.73 9.92
C ASP A 23 -3.41 2.27 8.84
N LYS A 24 -3.05 3.54 8.96
CA LYS A 24 -2.24 4.19 7.93
C LYS A 24 -0.80 3.69 7.91
N GLU A 25 -0.24 3.27 9.05
CA GLU A 25 1.12 2.73 9.09
C GLU A 25 1.23 1.47 8.23
N THR A 26 0.24 0.59 8.31
CA THR A 26 0.20 -0.60 7.47
C THR A 26 0.04 -0.24 6.00
N ALA A 27 -0.82 0.74 5.70
CA ALA A 27 -1.00 1.23 4.33
C ALA A 27 0.30 1.78 3.77
N ILE A 28 1.04 2.56 4.56
CA ILE A 28 2.33 3.12 4.15
C ILE A 28 3.34 2.01 3.89
N THR A 29 3.50 1.08 4.83
CA THR A 29 4.50 0.01 4.72
C THR A 29 4.24 -0.86 3.50
N LEU A 30 2.99 -1.25 3.29
CA LEU A 30 2.61 -2.06 2.13
C LEU A 30 2.86 -1.29 0.83
N SER A 31 2.45 -0.04 0.78
CA SER A 31 2.63 0.80 -0.40
C SER A 31 4.11 1.00 -0.72
N GLU A 32 4.93 1.31 0.30
CA GLU A 32 6.36 1.53 0.09
C GLU A 32 7.04 0.27 -0.42
N SER A 33 6.68 -0.91 0.09
CA SER A 33 7.30 -2.16 -0.37
C SER A 33 7.08 -2.39 -1.86
N ILE A 34 5.95 -1.95 -2.39
CA ILE A 34 5.63 -2.05 -3.81
C ILE A 34 6.29 -0.93 -4.60
N LEU A 35 6.11 0.31 -4.13
CA LEU A 35 6.60 1.51 -4.83
C LEU A 35 8.12 1.54 -4.93
N PHE A 36 8.83 1.07 -3.92
CA PHE A 36 10.28 1.03 -3.93
C PHE A 36 10.81 0.15 -5.06
N LYS A 37 10.14 -0.97 -5.31
CA LYS A 37 10.56 -1.89 -6.37
C LYS A 37 10.32 -1.33 -7.76
N ILE A 38 9.25 -0.56 -7.93
CA ILE A 38 8.82 -0.11 -9.25
C ILE A 38 9.47 1.23 -9.60
N TYR A 39 9.50 2.16 -8.65
CA TYR A 39 9.96 3.54 -8.91
C TYR A 39 11.28 3.88 -8.24
N GLY A 40 11.83 2.97 -7.43
CA GLY A 40 13.09 3.20 -6.72
C GLY A 40 12.88 3.80 -5.33
N LYS A 41 13.60 3.24 -4.37
CA LYS A 41 13.45 3.61 -2.96
C LYS A 41 13.72 5.10 -2.71
N ASP A 42 14.82 5.61 -3.25
CA ASP A 42 15.21 7.01 -3.00
C ASP A 42 14.20 7.97 -3.59
N ASN A 43 13.69 7.68 -4.80
CA ASN A 43 12.68 8.50 -5.43
C ASN A 43 11.41 8.60 -4.57
N ILE A 44 10.95 7.47 -4.04
CA ILE A 44 9.73 7.45 -3.25
C ILE A 44 9.94 8.12 -1.89
N ILE A 45 11.04 7.82 -1.21
CA ILE A 45 11.33 8.43 0.10
C ILE A 45 11.43 9.94 0.00
N ASN A 46 12.00 10.45 -1.10
CA ASN A 46 12.09 11.90 -1.32
C ASN A 46 10.73 12.58 -1.45
N GLN A 47 9.66 11.80 -1.61
CA GLN A 47 8.30 12.32 -1.71
C GLN A 47 7.56 12.28 -0.36
N ARG A 48 8.25 11.96 0.72
CA ARG A 48 7.70 12.07 2.09
C ARG A 48 7.62 13.54 2.51
N PRO A 49 6.66 13.90 3.38
CA PRO A 49 5.57 13.08 3.92
C PRO A 49 4.49 12.83 2.86
N TYR A 50 3.92 11.63 2.89
CA TYR A 50 2.86 11.28 1.95
C TYR A 50 1.52 11.84 2.39
N GLU A 51 0.66 12.15 1.43
CA GLU A 51 -0.75 12.41 1.70
C GLU A 51 -1.48 11.08 1.72
N ILE A 52 -2.28 10.85 2.77
CA ILE A 52 -2.93 9.57 3.00
C ILE A 52 -4.38 9.80 3.38
N TYR A 53 -5.30 9.17 2.64
CA TYR A 53 -6.73 9.25 2.90
C TYR A 53 -7.33 7.85 2.88
N ASN A 54 -8.29 7.60 3.77
CA ASN A 54 -9.14 6.42 3.71
C ASN A 54 -10.54 6.89 3.32
N ILE A 55 -10.96 6.50 2.12
CA ILE A 55 -12.24 6.91 1.56
C ILE A 55 -12.99 5.67 1.07
N ASP A 56 -14.17 5.44 1.62
CA ASP A 56 -15.05 4.35 1.19
C ASP A 56 -14.36 2.99 1.14
N GLY A 57 -13.49 2.70 2.11
CA GLY A 57 -12.81 1.41 2.19
C GLY A 57 -11.57 1.30 1.30
N TYR A 58 -11.08 2.42 0.79
CA TYR A 58 -9.86 2.46 -0.01
C TYR A 58 -8.85 3.40 0.62
N TRP A 59 -7.59 3.00 0.59
CA TRP A 59 -6.48 3.85 0.98
C TRP A 59 -5.93 4.54 -0.25
N PHE A 60 -5.86 5.86 -0.18
CA PHE A 60 -5.27 6.71 -1.22
C PHE A 60 -3.99 7.30 -0.65
N LEU A 61 -2.86 6.98 -1.28
CA LEU A 61 -1.58 7.54 -0.90
C LEU A 61 -0.98 8.25 -2.10
N SER A 62 -0.46 9.45 -1.88
CA SER A 62 0.28 10.17 -2.89
C SER A 62 1.51 10.83 -2.28
N GLY A 63 2.53 11.01 -3.11
CA GLY A 63 3.72 11.71 -2.70
C GLY A 63 3.53 13.21 -2.70
N THR A 64 4.43 13.91 -2.04
CA THR A 64 4.51 15.37 -2.10
C THR A 64 5.85 15.77 -2.66
N LEU A 65 5.88 16.92 -3.33
CA LEU A 65 7.14 17.48 -3.80
C LEU A 65 7.65 18.49 -2.79
N PRO A 66 8.96 18.46 -2.49
CA PRO A 66 9.57 19.53 -1.72
C PRO A 66 9.36 20.87 -2.45
N LYS A 67 9.21 21.91 -1.67
CA LYS A 67 9.02 23.26 -2.22
C LYS A 67 10.17 23.62 -3.18
N GLY A 68 9.80 24.07 -4.36
CA GLY A 68 10.77 24.48 -5.38
C GLY A 68 11.32 23.34 -6.24
N MET A 69 10.92 22.09 -5.95
CA MET A 69 11.37 20.95 -6.75
C MET A 69 10.44 20.72 -7.93
N LEU A 70 11.04 20.29 -9.05
CA LEU A 70 10.31 19.86 -10.24
C LEU A 70 10.28 18.34 -10.28
N GLY A 71 9.25 17.81 -10.87
CA GLY A 71 9.10 16.37 -11.03
C GLY A 71 7.70 15.92 -10.70
N GLY A 72 7.48 14.61 -10.75
CA GLY A 72 6.18 14.02 -10.47
C GLY A 72 6.09 13.40 -9.10
N THR A 73 4.87 13.01 -8.76
CA THR A 73 4.60 12.27 -7.54
C THR A 73 3.89 10.97 -7.87
N PHE A 74 4.03 9.99 -6.97
CA PHE A 74 3.30 8.73 -7.10
C PHE A 74 1.87 8.89 -6.61
N LEU A 75 1.01 7.99 -7.08
CA LEU A 75 -0.32 7.74 -6.54
C LEU A 75 -0.48 6.23 -6.44
N ILE A 76 -0.98 5.75 -5.31
CA ILE A 76 -1.37 4.36 -5.17
C ILE A 76 -2.71 4.30 -4.45
N ILE A 77 -3.60 3.44 -4.93
CA ILE A 77 -4.91 3.22 -4.32
C ILE A 77 -5.02 1.73 -4.00
N ILE A 78 -5.30 1.42 -2.74
CA ILE A 78 -5.35 0.05 -2.24
C ILE A 78 -6.70 -0.22 -1.60
N ASN A 79 -7.30 -1.36 -1.92
CA ASN A 79 -8.51 -1.81 -1.24
C ASN A 79 -8.14 -2.19 0.20
N ALA A 80 -8.74 -1.51 1.18
CA ALA A 80 -8.41 -1.71 2.58
C ALA A 80 -8.79 -3.12 3.07
N SER A 81 -9.84 -3.70 2.52
CA SER A 81 -10.31 -5.03 2.93
C SER A 81 -9.41 -6.14 2.42
N THR A 82 -8.94 -6.05 1.18
CA THR A 82 -8.23 -7.14 0.51
C THR A 82 -6.74 -6.90 0.31
N GLY A 83 -6.29 -5.65 0.40
CA GLY A 83 -4.91 -5.29 0.08
C GLY A 83 -4.63 -5.19 -1.42
N GLN A 84 -5.65 -5.35 -2.27
CA GLN A 84 -5.47 -5.28 -3.72
C GLN A 84 -5.12 -3.86 -4.15
N VAL A 85 -4.10 -3.72 -4.97
CA VAL A 85 -3.75 -2.45 -5.58
C VAL A 85 -4.71 -2.19 -6.74
N ILE A 86 -5.51 -1.14 -6.60
CA ILE A 86 -6.52 -0.77 -7.59
C ILE A 86 -5.92 0.09 -8.69
N LYS A 87 -5.02 0.98 -8.30
CA LYS A 87 -4.37 1.89 -9.25
C LYS A 87 -3.01 2.27 -8.72
N MET A 88 -2.05 2.39 -9.62
CA MET A 88 -0.73 2.89 -9.30
C MET A 88 -0.22 3.69 -10.48
N ALA A 89 0.28 4.88 -10.21
CA ALA A 89 0.75 5.80 -11.25
C ALA A 89 1.86 6.68 -10.68
N HIS A 90 2.64 7.26 -11.57
CA HIS A 90 3.65 8.24 -11.20
C HIS A 90 3.66 9.30 -12.29
N SER A 91 3.35 10.54 -11.94
CA SER A 91 3.39 11.65 -12.88
C SER A 91 4.83 12.09 -13.12
N LYS A 92 5.02 12.81 -14.16
CA LYS A 92 6.35 13.32 -14.52
C LYS A 92 6.61 14.69 -13.93
#